data_16bf04434cd1e8cd9073c24ca369d4af
#
_entry.id   16bf04434cd1e8cd9073c24ca369d4af
#
_cell.length_a   1.000
_cell.length_b   1.000
_cell.length_c   1.000
_cell.angle_alpha   90.00
_cell.angle_beta   90.00
_cell.angle_gamma   90.00
#
_symmetry.space_group_name_H-M   'P 1'
#
loop_
_entity.id
_entity.type
_entity.pdbx_description
1 polymer ?
#
loop_
_entity_poly.entity_id
_entity_poly.type
_entity_poly.pdbx_seq_one_letter_code
_entity_poly.pdbx_strand_id
1 'polypeptide(L)'
;MNLEKEADEMNLVPTSSTTAMMMLGDAISISLSEYDGFKKNDFGINHPGGNLGKSFIRVKEIMVEEKDLPFIDGNISIIKAMEKISIKGFGLGLIRHGNRVSGIFTDGDLRRLINKDINLVSTPIKKVMTKRFKSVDENDLVLDVSRVMEEKKIYSLIVMKSKKSINGLISMHLSVFHI
;
A
#
# COMPACT_ATOMS: atom_id res chain seq x y z
N MET A 1 -18.68 15.65 -40.83
CA MET A 1 -17.78 16.78 -40.58
C MET A 1 -17.35 17.30 -41.94
N ASN A 2 -17.62 18.54 -42.24
CA ASN A 2 -17.22 19.15 -43.54
C ASN A 2 -15.98 20.00 -43.27
N LEU A 3 -14.82 19.58 -43.79
CA LEU A 3 -13.56 20.33 -43.72
C LEU A 3 -13.31 20.97 -45.06
N GLU A 4 -13.13 22.27 -45.06
CA GLU A 4 -13.00 23.04 -46.29
C GLU A 4 -11.58 22.94 -46.89
N LYS A 5 -10.55 22.79 -46.02
CA LYS A 5 -9.15 22.82 -46.42
C LYS A 5 -8.23 22.12 -45.42
N GLU A 6 -7.18 21.46 -45.91
CA GLU A 6 -6.04 21.04 -45.12
C GLU A 6 -5.16 22.24 -44.73
N ALA A 7 -4.28 22.09 -43.74
CA ALA A 7 -3.45 23.17 -43.24
C ALA A 7 -2.23 23.47 -44.13
N ASP A 8 -1.86 22.54 -45.01
CA ASP A 8 -0.78 22.76 -45.98
C ASP A 8 -1.24 23.59 -47.18
N GLU A 9 -0.32 24.34 -47.80
CA GLU A 9 -0.61 25.22 -48.90
C GLU A 9 -1.15 24.48 -50.14
N MET A 10 -0.71 23.26 -50.37
CA MET A 10 -1.09 22.39 -51.47
C MET A 10 -2.41 21.66 -51.24
N ASN A 11 -2.95 21.72 -50.05
CA ASN A 11 -4.16 20.98 -49.62
C ASN A 11 -4.07 19.46 -49.87
N LEU A 12 -2.89 18.87 -49.68
CA LEU A 12 -2.60 17.46 -49.95
C LEU A 12 -2.23 16.66 -48.71
N VAL A 13 -1.60 17.29 -47.76
CA VAL A 13 -1.13 16.59 -46.55
C VAL A 13 -2.25 16.56 -45.51
N PRO A 14 -2.70 15.35 -45.08
CA PRO A 14 -3.74 15.22 -44.06
C PRO A 14 -3.27 15.87 -42.74
N THR A 15 -3.90 16.93 -42.34
CA THR A 15 -3.60 17.74 -41.14
C THR A 15 -4.88 18.12 -40.42
N SER A 16 -5.67 19.02 -40.96
CA SER A 16 -6.96 19.40 -40.39
C SER A 16 -7.93 18.23 -40.35
N SER A 17 -7.94 17.36 -41.37
CA SER A 17 -8.76 16.18 -41.45
C SER A 17 -8.41 15.15 -40.39
N THR A 18 -7.13 14.88 -40.20
CA THR A 18 -6.67 13.91 -39.17
C THR A 18 -6.95 14.43 -37.76
N THR A 19 -6.72 15.71 -37.51
CA THR A 19 -7.04 16.34 -36.24
C THR A 19 -8.53 16.26 -35.91
N ALA A 20 -9.37 16.59 -36.91
CA ALA A 20 -10.82 16.55 -36.76
C ALA A 20 -11.34 15.09 -36.53
N MET A 21 -10.75 14.10 -37.22
CA MET A 21 -11.09 12.69 -37.00
C MET A 21 -10.67 12.21 -35.59
N MET A 22 -9.51 12.62 -35.09
CA MET A 22 -9.09 12.35 -33.71
C MET A 22 -10.09 12.94 -32.70
N MET A 23 -10.44 14.23 -32.87
CA MET A 23 -11.43 14.87 -31.97
C MET A 23 -12.79 14.16 -31.98
N LEU A 24 -13.24 13.73 -33.15
CA LEU A 24 -14.50 12.98 -33.26
C LEU A 24 -14.39 11.61 -32.57
N GLY A 25 -13.27 10.91 -32.78
CA GLY A 25 -13.00 9.63 -32.14
C GLY A 25 -12.98 9.75 -30.60
N ASP A 26 -12.32 10.77 -30.08
CA ASP A 26 -12.26 11.06 -28.64
C ASP A 26 -13.66 11.39 -28.09
N ALA A 27 -14.43 12.23 -28.79
CA ALA A 27 -15.80 12.57 -28.38
C ALA A 27 -16.71 11.34 -28.31
N ILE A 28 -16.65 10.47 -29.32
CA ILE A 28 -17.41 9.21 -29.35
C ILE A 28 -16.96 8.28 -28.22
N SER A 29 -15.65 8.12 -28.02
CA SER A 29 -15.10 7.25 -26.97
C SER A 29 -15.50 7.70 -25.58
N ILE A 30 -15.45 9.00 -25.30
CA ILE A 30 -15.87 9.58 -24.03
C ILE A 30 -17.38 9.39 -23.83
N SER A 31 -18.19 9.67 -24.87
CA SER A 31 -19.65 9.50 -24.78
C SER A 31 -20.07 8.06 -24.54
N LEU A 32 -19.40 7.10 -25.18
CA LEU A 32 -19.63 5.66 -24.93
C LEU A 32 -19.21 5.26 -23.51
N SER A 33 -18.06 5.74 -23.05
CA SER A 33 -17.59 5.47 -21.68
C SER A 33 -18.57 5.98 -20.63
N GLU A 34 -19.15 7.17 -20.84
CA GLU A 34 -20.18 7.72 -19.96
C GLU A 34 -21.48 6.91 -20.04
N TYR A 35 -21.91 6.53 -21.25
CA TYR A 35 -23.10 5.73 -21.47
C TYR A 35 -23.01 4.34 -20.79
N ASP A 36 -21.86 3.70 -20.90
CA ASP A 36 -21.61 2.38 -20.27
C ASP A 36 -21.33 2.49 -18.77
N GLY A 37 -21.30 3.70 -18.20
CA GLY A 37 -21.02 3.92 -16.79
C GLY A 37 -19.59 3.59 -16.38
N PHE A 38 -18.62 3.68 -17.31
CA PHE A 38 -17.21 3.39 -17.10
C PHE A 38 -16.61 4.30 -16.02
N LYS A 39 -16.01 3.69 -15.01
CA LYS A 39 -15.47 4.37 -13.83
C LYS A 39 -13.94 4.37 -13.83
N LYS A 40 -13.36 5.23 -13.00
CA LYS A 40 -11.91 5.29 -12.80
C LYS A 40 -11.30 3.92 -12.42
N ASN A 41 -12.01 3.11 -11.64
CA ASN A 41 -11.58 1.75 -11.29
C ASN A 41 -11.44 0.86 -12.52
N ASP A 42 -12.37 0.94 -13.47
CA ASP A 42 -12.35 0.11 -14.68
C ASP A 42 -11.16 0.49 -15.56
N PHE A 43 -10.82 1.78 -15.59
CA PHE A 43 -9.61 2.26 -16.25
C PHE A 43 -8.35 1.66 -15.62
N GLY A 44 -8.26 1.64 -14.28
CA GLY A 44 -7.14 1.07 -13.54
C GLY A 44 -6.95 -0.43 -13.83
N ILE A 45 -8.03 -1.21 -13.85
CA ILE A 45 -8.03 -2.64 -14.17
C ILE A 45 -7.48 -2.89 -15.58
N ASN A 46 -7.87 -2.05 -16.55
CA ASN A 46 -7.43 -2.19 -17.94
C ASN A 46 -5.99 -1.70 -18.18
N HIS A 47 -5.39 -0.94 -17.25
CA HIS A 47 -4.05 -0.38 -17.37
C HIS A 47 -3.18 -0.69 -16.12
N PRO A 48 -2.98 -1.97 -15.75
CA PRO A 48 -2.36 -2.34 -14.48
C PRO A 48 -0.88 -1.91 -14.35
N GLY A 49 -0.17 -1.77 -15.47
CA GLY A 49 1.25 -1.40 -15.50
C GLY A 49 1.52 0.11 -15.46
N GLY A 50 0.50 0.96 -15.58
CA GLY A 50 0.67 2.41 -15.61
C GLY A 50 0.60 3.05 -14.21
N ASN A 51 1.17 4.25 -14.05
CA ASN A 51 1.07 5.03 -12.80
C ASN A 51 -0.39 5.24 -12.36
N LEU A 52 -1.30 5.33 -13.32
CA LEU A 52 -2.71 5.49 -13.03
C LEU A 52 -3.33 4.18 -12.52
N GLY A 53 -2.98 3.00 -13.08
CA GLY A 53 -3.44 1.71 -12.58
C GLY A 53 -3.03 1.46 -11.12
N LYS A 54 -1.78 1.79 -10.80
CA LYS A 54 -1.25 1.66 -9.43
C LYS A 54 -1.98 2.54 -8.40
N SER A 55 -2.53 3.68 -8.83
CA SER A 55 -3.26 4.58 -7.92
C SER A 55 -4.58 4.01 -7.41
N PHE A 56 -5.07 2.90 -7.98
CA PHE A 56 -6.33 2.25 -7.58
C PHE A 56 -6.13 0.96 -6.78
N ILE A 57 -4.89 0.48 -6.62
CA ILE A 57 -4.59 -0.73 -5.83
C ILE A 57 -4.98 -0.50 -4.38
N ARG A 58 -5.77 -1.40 -3.82
CA ARG A 58 -6.14 -1.39 -2.40
C ARG A 58 -5.16 -2.21 -1.58
N VAL A 59 -5.02 -1.84 -0.32
CA VAL A 59 -4.13 -2.52 0.63
C VAL A 59 -4.37 -4.02 0.67
N LYS A 60 -5.64 -4.47 0.67
CA LYS A 60 -6.01 -5.90 0.69
C LYS A 60 -5.47 -6.72 -0.49
N GLU A 61 -5.13 -6.06 -1.60
CA GLU A 61 -4.65 -6.74 -2.81
C GLU A 61 -3.15 -7.07 -2.75
N ILE A 62 -2.42 -6.40 -1.85
CA ILE A 62 -0.95 -6.54 -1.74
C ILE A 62 -0.47 -6.82 -0.33
N MET A 63 -1.34 -6.77 0.70
CA MET A 63 -0.95 -6.99 2.09
C MET A 63 -0.46 -8.42 2.31
N VAL A 64 0.40 -8.59 3.31
CA VAL A 64 0.70 -9.90 3.87
C VAL A 64 -0.50 -10.36 4.68
N GLU A 65 -1.01 -11.54 4.37
CA GLU A 65 -2.19 -12.10 5.04
C GLU A 65 -1.91 -12.49 6.51
N GLU A 66 -2.97 -12.57 7.31
CA GLU A 66 -2.88 -12.86 8.75
C GLU A 66 -2.08 -14.13 9.06
N LYS A 67 -2.18 -15.18 8.25
CA LYS A 67 -1.48 -16.46 8.43
C LYS A 67 0.04 -16.34 8.40
N ASP A 68 0.56 -15.34 7.68
CA ASP A 68 2.00 -15.12 7.49
C ASP A 68 2.58 -14.06 8.43
N LEU A 69 1.75 -13.46 9.27
CA LEU A 69 2.17 -12.41 10.20
C LEU A 69 3.13 -12.93 11.28
N PRO A 70 4.08 -12.08 11.68
CA PRO A 70 5.04 -12.41 12.74
C PRO A 70 4.41 -12.30 14.14
N PHE A 71 3.56 -13.26 14.50
CA PHE A 71 2.97 -13.30 15.83
C PHE A 71 3.98 -13.83 16.87
N ILE A 72 4.07 -13.11 17.97
CA ILE A 72 5.06 -13.33 19.03
C ILE A 72 4.34 -13.44 20.38
N ASP A 73 4.68 -14.46 21.17
CA ASP A 73 4.21 -14.55 22.56
C ASP A 73 4.86 -13.44 23.40
N GLY A 74 4.02 -12.67 24.10
CA GLY A 74 4.47 -11.57 24.95
C GLY A 74 5.36 -11.98 26.12
N ASN A 75 5.42 -13.27 26.49
CA ASN A 75 6.21 -13.76 27.61
C ASN A 75 7.66 -14.12 27.23
N ILE A 76 8.01 -14.24 25.95
CA ILE A 76 9.40 -14.51 25.56
C ILE A 76 10.27 -13.26 25.74
N SER A 77 11.57 -13.46 25.88
CA SER A 77 12.52 -12.36 26.01
C SER A 77 12.63 -11.52 24.74
N ILE A 78 13.10 -10.29 24.89
CA ILE A 78 13.27 -9.34 23.77
C ILE A 78 14.15 -9.95 22.69
N ILE A 79 15.29 -10.58 23.07
CA ILE A 79 16.22 -11.16 22.10
C ILE A 79 15.57 -12.28 21.28
N LYS A 80 14.84 -13.20 21.91
CA LYS A 80 14.10 -14.26 21.21
C LYS A 80 12.98 -13.73 20.32
N ALA A 81 12.35 -12.62 20.71
CA ALA A 81 11.36 -11.95 19.89
C ALA A 81 12.01 -11.33 18.64
N MET A 82 13.17 -10.70 18.78
CA MET A 82 13.91 -10.10 17.66
C MET A 82 14.38 -11.15 16.64
N GLU A 83 14.83 -12.33 17.09
CA GLU A 83 15.16 -13.44 16.19
C GLU A 83 13.96 -13.80 15.30
N LYS A 84 12.76 -13.93 15.89
CA LYS A 84 11.53 -14.23 15.14
C LYS A 84 11.11 -13.11 14.18
N ILE A 85 11.27 -11.85 14.57
CA ILE A 85 11.00 -10.68 13.73
C ILE A 85 11.93 -10.66 12.51
N SER A 86 13.22 -10.90 12.76
CA SER A 86 14.25 -10.92 11.74
C SER A 86 14.01 -12.00 10.68
N ILE A 87 13.62 -13.20 11.08
CA ILE A 87 13.31 -14.30 10.16
C ILE A 87 12.17 -13.92 9.19
N LYS A 88 11.17 -13.20 9.66
CA LYS A 88 10.03 -12.78 8.82
C LYS A 88 10.33 -11.57 7.94
N GLY A 89 11.36 -10.80 8.23
CA GLY A 89 11.85 -9.70 7.38
C GLY A 89 10.98 -8.44 7.30
N PHE A 90 9.93 -8.32 8.13
CA PHE A 90 9.03 -7.16 8.10
C PHE A 90 9.46 -6.01 9.03
N GLY A 91 10.51 -6.21 9.84
CA GLY A 91 10.97 -5.24 10.83
C GLY A 91 9.96 -4.93 11.94
N LEU A 92 8.90 -5.78 12.07
CA LEU A 92 7.80 -5.62 13.01
C LEU A 92 7.32 -7.00 13.49
N GLY A 93 7.00 -7.09 14.78
CA GLY A 93 6.34 -8.25 15.39
C GLY A 93 5.04 -7.85 16.09
N LEU A 94 4.01 -8.71 15.97
CA LEU A 94 2.74 -8.57 16.65
C LEU A 94 2.76 -9.35 17.95
N ILE A 95 2.69 -8.65 19.07
CA ILE A 95 2.77 -9.26 20.41
C ILE A 95 1.38 -9.74 20.82
N ARG A 96 1.26 -11.06 20.98
CA ARG A 96 0.02 -11.72 21.42
C ARG A 96 0.03 -12.05 22.92
N HIS A 97 -1.14 -11.96 23.51
CA HIS A 97 -1.48 -12.62 24.77
C HIS A 97 -2.75 -13.44 24.55
N GLY A 98 -2.62 -14.75 24.51
CA GLY A 98 -3.67 -15.63 23.98
C GLY A 98 -3.97 -15.32 22.51
N ASN A 99 -5.24 -15.20 22.16
CA ASN A 99 -5.68 -14.88 20.77
C ASN A 99 -5.74 -13.37 20.46
N ARG A 100 -5.36 -12.51 21.41
CA ARG A 100 -5.47 -11.05 21.24
C ARG A 100 -4.09 -10.43 21.02
N VAL A 101 -3.98 -9.59 20.00
CA VAL A 101 -2.80 -8.73 19.82
C VAL A 101 -2.86 -7.59 20.85
N SER A 102 -1.82 -7.51 21.67
CA SER A 102 -1.71 -6.57 22.78
C SER A 102 -0.83 -5.36 22.44
N GLY A 103 -0.02 -5.47 21.40
CA GLY A 103 0.87 -4.43 20.95
C GLY A 103 1.77 -4.90 19.82
N ILE A 104 2.67 -4.04 19.41
CA ILE A 104 3.69 -4.32 18.41
C ILE A 104 5.08 -4.03 18.96
N PHE A 105 6.10 -4.61 18.32
CA PHE A 105 7.48 -4.29 18.58
C PHE A 105 8.23 -4.20 17.25
N THR A 106 9.03 -3.15 17.08
CA THR A 106 9.73 -2.84 15.83
C THR A 106 11.23 -2.72 16.04
N ASP A 107 12.01 -2.76 14.94
CA ASP A 107 13.44 -2.47 14.99
C ASP A 107 13.73 -1.08 15.56
N GLY A 108 12.85 -0.11 15.33
CA GLY A 108 12.93 1.22 15.93
C GLY A 108 12.72 1.20 17.46
N ASP A 109 11.87 0.31 17.97
CA ASP A 109 11.70 0.11 19.41
C ASP A 109 12.98 -0.48 20.02
N LEU A 110 13.58 -1.48 19.36
CA LEU A 110 14.84 -2.05 19.80
C LEU A 110 15.95 -0.97 19.90
N ARG A 111 16.13 -0.15 18.86
CA ARG A 111 17.12 0.93 18.86
C ARG A 111 16.94 1.89 20.04
N ARG A 112 15.68 2.21 20.39
CA ARG A 112 15.35 3.04 21.55
C ARG A 112 15.66 2.36 22.89
N LEU A 113 15.63 1.02 22.94
CA LEU A 113 15.95 0.26 24.14
C LEU A 113 17.45 0.09 24.38
N ILE A 114 18.29 0.08 23.34
CA ILE A 114 19.75 -0.06 23.45
C ILE A 114 20.34 1.04 24.35
N ASN A 115 19.77 2.23 24.34
CA ASN A 115 20.21 3.35 25.19
C ASN A 115 19.60 3.32 26.60
N LYS A 116 18.85 2.27 26.95
CA LYS A 116 18.25 2.08 28.27
C LYS A 116 18.92 0.88 28.94
N ASP A 117 19.14 0.94 30.22
CA ASP A 117 19.71 -0.17 31.00
C ASP A 117 18.66 -1.28 31.20
N ILE A 118 18.33 -1.96 30.09
CA ILE A 118 17.34 -3.04 30.04
C ILE A 118 18.04 -4.34 29.61
N ASN A 119 17.92 -5.37 30.42
CA ASN A 119 18.43 -6.69 30.08
C ASN A 119 17.54 -7.36 28.99
N LEU A 120 18.05 -7.39 27.74
CA LEU A 120 17.34 -7.91 26.58
C LEU A 120 17.09 -9.42 26.64
N VAL A 121 17.94 -10.16 27.41
CA VAL A 121 17.88 -11.62 27.51
C VAL A 121 16.79 -12.08 28.49
N SER A 122 16.59 -11.34 29.59
CA SER A 122 15.66 -11.72 30.64
C SER A 122 14.33 -10.96 30.62
N THR A 123 14.26 -9.81 29.96
CA THR A 123 13.04 -8.99 29.96
C THR A 123 12.02 -9.52 28.95
N PRO A 124 10.77 -9.85 29.38
CA PRO A 124 9.68 -10.24 28.47
C PRO A 124 9.29 -9.09 27.54
N ILE A 125 9.05 -9.39 26.25
CA ILE A 125 8.74 -8.39 25.22
C ILE A 125 7.48 -7.57 25.53
N LYS A 126 6.49 -8.13 26.21
CA LYS A 126 5.26 -7.44 26.64
C LYS A 126 5.50 -6.22 27.53
N LYS A 127 6.65 -6.13 28.21
CA LYS A 127 7.00 -4.99 29.08
C LYS A 127 7.43 -3.76 28.27
N VAL A 128 7.90 -3.96 27.05
CA VAL A 128 8.52 -2.92 26.20
C VAL A 128 7.79 -2.69 24.90
N MET A 129 6.76 -3.47 24.60
CA MET A 129 5.96 -3.33 23.37
C MET A 129 5.24 -1.99 23.28
N THR A 130 5.02 -1.50 22.06
CA THR A 130 4.18 -0.36 21.79
C THR A 130 2.71 -0.78 21.74
N LYS A 131 1.90 -0.30 22.70
CA LYS A 131 0.47 -0.66 22.83
C LYS A 131 -0.44 0.13 21.89
N ARG A 132 -0.09 1.40 21.59
CA ARG A 132 -0.82 2.26 20.65
C ARG A 132 -0.07 2.32 19.35
N PHE A 133 -0.44 1.48 18.42
CA PHE A 133 0.16 1.42 17.08
C PHE A 133 -0.78 2.01 16.03
N LYS A 134 -0.20 2.44 14.92
CA LYS A 134 -0.96 2.92 13.77
C LYS A 134 -1.41 1.74 12.93
N SER A 135 -2.58 1.89 12.33
CA SER A 135 -3.15 0.92 11.42
C SER A 135 -3.84 1.64 10.27
N VAL A 136 -4.07 0.90 9.19
CA VAL A 136 -4.80 1.32 8.00
C VAL A 136 -5.95 0.35 7.75
N ASP A 137 -6.94 0.78 6.98
CA ASP A 137 -8.04 -0.10 6.56
C ASP A 137 -7.63 -0.93 5.34
N GLU A 138 -8.13 -2.14 5.23
CA GLU A 138 -7.85 -3.04 4.10
C GLU A 138 -8.32 -2.47 2.75
N ASN A 139 -9.26 -1.53 2.77
CA ASN A 139 -9.79 -0.87 1.58
C ASN A 139 -9.14 0.46 1.25
N ASP A 140 -8.20 0.94 2.10
CA ASP A 140 -7.43 2.14 1.79
C ASP A 140 -6.62 1.95 0.50
N LEU A 141 -6.35 3.05 -0.22
CA LEU A 141 -5.51 3.01 -1.39
C LEU A 141 -4.03 2.90 -1.00
N VAL A 142 -3.30 2.05 -1.68
CA VAL A 142 -1.86 1.84 -1.44
C VAL A 142 -1.09 3.15 -1.57
N LEU A 143 -1.46 3.99 -2.55
CA LEU A 143 -0.82 5.29 -2.77
C LEU A 143 -0.96 6.23 -1.57
N ASP A 144 -2.12 6.27 -0.93
CA ASP A 144 -2.34 7.13 0.23
C ASP A 144 -1.61 6.59 1.45
N VAL A 145 -1.61 5.26 1.61
CA VAL A 145 -0.88 4.58 2.68
C VAL A 145 0.62 4.79 2.53
N SER A 146 1.18 4.68 1.31
CA SER A 146 2.60 4.91 1.06
C SER A 146 3.04 6.32 1.44
N ARG A 147 2.26 7.34 1.10
CA ARG A 147 2.54 8.73 1.51
C ARG A 147 2.60 8.87 3.03
N VAL A 148 1.63 8.27 3.74
CA VAL A 148 1.63 8.27 5.22
C VAL A 148 2.85 7.55 5.78
N MET A 149 3.27 6.45 5.16
CA MET A 149 4.45 5.69 5.59
C MET A 149 5.74 6.51 5.39
N GLU A 150 5.89 7.16 4.24
CA GLU A 150 7.03 8.04 3.92
C GLU A 150 7.10 9.26 4.85
N GLU A 151 6.02 10.02 4.96
CA GLU A 151 5.95 11.22 5.81
C GLU A 151 6.30 10.92 7.27
N LYS A 152 5.83 9.76 7.78
CA LYS A 152 6.01 9.37 9.18
C LYS A 152 7.21 8.47 9.40
N LYS A 153 7.97 8.14 8.34
CA LYS A 153 9.11 7.21 8.37
C LYS A 153 8.76 5.88 9.01
N ILE A 154 7.62 5.33 8.64
CA ILE A 154 7.10 4.04 9.11
C ILE A 154 7.25 3.02 7.98
N TYR A 155 7.96 1.93 8.21
CA TYR A 155 8.25 0.90 7.21
C TYR A 155 7.18 -0.19 7.12
N SER A 156 6.38 -0.37 8.17
CA SER A 156 5.34 -1.39 8.21
C SER A 156 4.14 -0.92 9.01
N LEU A 157 2.92 -1.17 8.51
CA LEU A 157 1.65 -0.83 9.16
C LEU A 157 0.75 -2.06 9.27
N ILE A 158 0.01 -2.13 10.36
CA ILE A 158 -1.01 -3.14 10.55
C ILE A 158 -2.23 -2.81 9.70
N VAL A 159 -2.74 -3.81 9.01
CA VAL A 159 -3.98 -3.70 8.23
C VAL A 159 -5.14 -4.23 9.05
N MET A 160 -6.18 -3.43 9.17
CA MET A 160 -7.38 -3.75 9.93
C MET A 160 -8.57 -3.98 8.99
N LYS A 161 -9.39 -4.98 9.33
CA LYS A 161 -10.69 -5.16 8.70
C LYS A 161 -11.74 -4.37 9.44
N SER A 162 -12.30 -3.34 8.78
CA SER A 162 -13.34 -2.46 9.37
C SER A 162 -12.99 -1.94 10.77
N LYS A 163 -11.71 -1.69 11.04
CA LYS A 163 -11.16 -1.21 12.33
C LYS A 163 -11.44 -2.14 13.54
N LYS A 164 -11.82 -3.39 13.30
CA LYS A 164 -12.21 -4.33 14.37
C LYS A 164 -11.22 -5.47 14.59
N SER A 165 -10.67 -6.03 13.51
CA SER A 165 -9.75 -7.17 13.56
C SER A 165 -8.53 -6.90 12.71
N ILE A 166 -7.40 -7.48 13.11
CA ILE A 166 -6.19 -7.47 12.28
C ILE A 166 -6.41 -8.45 11.15
N ASN A 167 -6.19 -7.98 9.91
CA ASN A 167 -6.35 -8.77 8.70
C ASN A 167 -5.02 -9.00 7.98
N GLY A 168 -4.04 -8.14 8.22
CA GLY A 168 -2.76 -8.26 7.54
C GLY A 168 -1.72 -7.23 7.98
N LEU A 169 -0.70 -7.12 7.17
CA LEU A 169 0.38 -6.17 7.31
C LEU A 169 0.75 -5.62 5.93
N ILE A 170 0.98 -4.32 5.83
CA ILE A 170 1.59 -3.70 4.66
C ILE A 170 2.99 -3.23 5.01
N SER A 171 3.98 -3.54 4.16
CA SER A 171 5.38 -3.17 4.37
C SER A 171 5.95 -2.51 3.12
N MET A 172 6.78 -1.50 3.28
CA MET A 172 7.52 -0.86 2.18
C MET A 172 8.50 -1.81 1.48
N HIS A 173 8.82 -2.97 2.07
CA HIS A 173 9.61 -4.01 1.42
C HIS A 173 8.83 -4.83 0.39
N LEU A 174 7.51 -4.66 0.29
CA LEU A 174 6.72 -5.27 -0.77
C LEU A 174 7.06 -4.63 -2.12
N SER A 175 7.24 -5.45 -3.14
CA SER A 175 7.72 -5.05 -4.48
C SER A 175 6.90 -3.94 -5.15
N VAL A 176 5.65 -3.75 -4.74
CA VAL A 176 4.76 -2.70 -5.27
C VAL A 176 5.23 -1.28 -4.93
N PHE A 177 6.09 -1.11 -3.91
CA PHE A 177 6.65 0.19 -3.52
C PHE A 177 7.98 0.51 -4.24
N HIS A 178 8.56 -0.44 -4.97
CA HIS A 178 9.87 -0.29 -5.63
C HIS A 178 9.74 -0.01 -7.15
N ILE A 179 8.65 0.63 -7.58
CA ILE A 179 8.44 0.93 -8.99
C ILE A 179 8.44 2.45 -9.21
#